data_a7335225d07f512bf27a4a7e976db6e1
#
_entry.id   a7335225d07f512bf27a4a7e976db6e1
#
_cell.length_a   1.000
_cell.length_b   1.000
_cell.length_c   1.000
_cell.angle_alpha   90.00
_cell.angle_beta   90.00
_cell.angle_gamma   90.00
#
_symmetry.space_group_name_H-M   'P 1'
#
loop_
_entity.id
_entity.type
_entity.pdbx_description
1 polymer ?
#
loop_
_entity_poly.entity_id
_entity_poly.type
_entity_poly.pdbx_seq_one_letter_code
_entity_poly.pdbx_strand_id
1 'polypeptide(L)'
;MGLEPLVYRGDPTKIYEFIEERSQRGQSNRGRMTEERSKSLPPLSDLIDHIDYIARLVGVDSVAISSDWGGYPVNIKGIENAGEYQNIAQALLKRGYSDGDVTKIMGENLLRVFDEVVRTARN
;
A
#
# COMPACT_ATOMS: atom_id res chain seq x y z
N MET A 1 2.06 -0.69 8.26
CA MET A 1 0.59 -0.63 8.14
C MET A 1 0.21 -1.09 6.74
N GLY A 2 -0.56 -2.18 6.61
CA GLY A 2 -1.03 -2.66 5.30
C GLY A 2 -1.94 -1.62 4.63
N LEU A 3 -1.83 -1.46 3.32
CA LEU A 3 -2.60 -0.48 2.54
C LEU A 3 -4.11 -0.71 2.55
N GLU A 4 -4.56 -1.88 2.97
CA GLU A 4 -5.93 -2.32 2.82
C GLU A 4 -7.01 -1.61 3.61
N PRO A 5 -6.85 -1.36 4.92
CA PRO A 5 -7.89 -0.67 5.68
C PRO A 5 -8.11 0.76 5.20
N LEU A 6 -7.12 1.31 4.48
CA LEU A 6 -7.14 2.71 4.04
C LEU A 6 -7.77 2.91 2.66
N VAL A 7 -7.81 1.86 1.82
CA VAL A 7 -8.21 1.99 0.41
C VAL A 7 -9.57 1.34 0.11
N TYR A 8 -10.14 0.63 1.08
CA TYR A 8 -11.42 -0.04 0.88
C TYR A 8 -12.60 0.94 0.96
N ARG A 9 -13.28 1.15 -0.17
CA ARG A 9 -14.48 1.98 -0.29
C ARG A 9 -15.79 1.23 -0.08
N GLY A 10 -15.73 -0.02 0.38
CA GLY A 10 -16.90 -0.87 0.61
C GLY A 10 -17.40 -0.86 2.05
N ASP A 11 -18.44 -1.64 2.29
CA ASP A 11 -18.94 -1.93 3.62
C ASP A 11 -17.85 -2.64 4.45
N PRO A 12 -17.39 -2.06 5.58
CA PRO A 12 -16.32 -2.66 6.40
C PRO A 12 -16.67 -4.07 6.90
N THR A 13 -17.94 -4.43 7.00
CA THR A 13 -18.37 -5.77 7.41
C THR A 13 -17.94 -6.84 6.39
N LYS A 14 -17.87 -6.50 5.11
CA LYS A 14 -17.42 -7.40 4.04
C LYS A 14 -15.95 -7.76 4.13
N ILE A 15 -15.12 -6.95 4.76
CA ILE A 15 -13.73 -7.28 5.02
C ILE A 15 -13.65 -8.45 6.01
N TYR A 16 -14.47 -8.43 7.06
CA TYR A 16 -14.50 -9.50 8.05
C TYR A 16 -15.06 -10.80 7.48
N GLU A 17 -16.15 -10.73 6.72
CA GLU A 17 -16.70 -11.89 6.00
C GLU A 17 -15.65 -12.52 5.08
N PHE A 18 -14.91 -11.69 4.36
CA PHE A 18 -13.83 -12.13 3.48
C PHE A 18 -12.65 -12.79 4.22
N ILE A 19 -12.23 -12.22 5.37
CA ILE A 19 -11.18 -12.78 6.21
C ILE A 19 -11.63 -14.13 6.78
N GLU A 20 -12.89 -14.23 7.20
CA GLU A 20 -13.48 -15.43 7.78
C GLU A 20 -13.63 -16.56 6.73
N GLU A 21 -14.14 -16.26 5.55
CA GLU A 21 -14.18 -17.21 4.42
C GLU A 21 -12.80 -17.74 4.05
N ARG A 22 -11.78 -16.90 4.11
CA ARG A 22 -10.40 -17.29 3.84
C ARG A 22 -9.82 -18.20 4.91
N SER A 23 -10.09 -17.91 6.19
CA SER A 23 -9.69 -18.74 7.31
C SER A 23 -10.26 -20.16 7.19
N GLN A 24 -11.48 -20.29 6.67
CA GLN A 24 -12.16 -21.58 6.52
C GLN A 24 -11.72 -22.38 5.28
N ARG A 25 -11.25 -21.70 4.21
CA ARG A 25 -10.86 -22.36 2.95
C ARG A 25 -9.46 -22.95 2.91
N GLY A 26 -8.66 -22.80 3.97
CA GLY A 26 -7.29 -23.32 4.01
C GLY A 26 -6.37 -22.71 2.95
N GLN A 27 -5.08 -22.84 3.13
CA GLN A 27 -4.03 -22.19 2.33
C GLN A 27 -3.92 -22.60 0.84
N SER A 28 -4.85 -23.39 0.30
CA SER A 28 -4.70 -24.01 -1.03
C SER A 28 -5.03 -23.11 -2.22
N ASN A 29 -5.56 -21.91 -2.01
CA ASN A 29 -5.90 -20.97 -3.09
C ASN A 29 -5.12 -19.64 -3.01
N ARG A 30 -3.84 -19.69 -2.67
CA ARG A 30 -2.97 -18.51 -2.78
C ARG A 30 -2.86 -18.12 -4.25
N GLY A 31 -3.47 -17.00 -4.62
CA GLY A 31 -2.99 -16.22 -5.74
C GLY A 31 -3.76 -16.24 -7.05
N ARG A 32 -4.92 -16.86 -7.21
CA ARG A 32 -5.71 -16.61 -8.42
C ARG A 32 -6.73 -15.51 -8.18
N MET A 33 -6.42 -14.33 -8.71
CA MET A 33 -7.39 -13.24 -8.82
C MET A 33 -8.47 -13.67 -9.81
N THR A 34 -9.72 -13.76 -9.38
CA THR A 34 -10.85 -13.98 -10.29
C THR A 34 -11.14 -12.68 -11.06
N GLU A 35 -11.68 -12.79 -12.28
CA GLU A 35 -12.03 -11.61 -13.10
C GLU A 35 -13.00 -10.65 -12.38
N GLU A 36 -13.92 -11.18 -11.58
CA GLU A 36 -14.84 -10.39 -10.77
C GLU A 36 -14.12 -9.58 -9.67
N ARG A 37 -13.12 -10.18 -9.03
CA ARG A 37 -12.27 -9.51 -8.04
C ARG A 37 -11.43 -8.41 -8.65
N SER A 38 -10.89 -8.62 -9.84
CA SER A 38 -10.15 -7.60 -10.57
C SER A 38 -10.99 -6.36 -10.87
N LYS A 39 -12.30 -6.54 -11.12
CA LYS A 39 -13.24 -5.42 -11.35
C LYS A 39 -13.58 -4.61 -10.09
N SER A 40 -13.41 -5.19 -8.91
CA SER A 40 -13.73 -4.55 -7.62
C SER A 40 -12.52 -3.93 -6.93
N LEU A 41 -11.32 -4.00 -7.52
CA LEU A 41 -10.12 -3.42 -6.93
C LEU A 41 -10.21 -1.90 -6.89
N PRO A 42 -9.78 -1.27 -5.77
CA PRO A 42 -9.66 0.18 -5.70
C PRO A 42 -8.62 0.65 -6.73
N PRO A 43 -8.85 1.80 -7.37
CA PRO A 43 -7.90 2.35 -8.32
C PRO A 43 -6.68 2.94 -7.59
N LEU A 44 -5.55 3.04 -8.31
CA LEU A 44 -4.32 3.66 -7.79
C LEU A 44 -4.54 5.10 -7.29
N SER A 45 -5.50 5.84 -7.89
CA SER A 45 -5.86 7.18 -7.43
C SER A 45 -6.27 7.23 -5.96
N ASP A 46 -6.94 6.21 -5.46
CA ASP A 46 -7.37 6.16 -4.07
C ASP A 46 -6.18 6.07 -3.12
N LEU A 47 -5.16 5.28 -3.49
CA LEU A 47 -3.90 5.24 -2.74
C LEU A 47 -3.22 6.62 -2.74
N ILE A 48 -3.17 7.29 -3.88
CA ILE A 48 -2.55 8.62 -3.98
C ILE A 48 -3.31 9.64 -3.15
N ASP A 49 -4.64 9.58 -3.11
CA ASP A 49 -5.46 10.45 -2.26
C ASP A 49 -5.18 10.23 -0.77
N HIS A 50 -4.96 8.98 -0.34
CA HIS A 50 -4.55 8.67 1.03
C HIS A 50 -3.14 9.19 1.35
N ILE A 51 -2.20 9.05 0.43
CA ILE A 51 -0.85 9.61 0.58
C ILE A 51 -0.92 11.12 0.73
N ASP A 52 -1.69 11.80 -0.14
CA ASP A 52 -1.92 13.26 -0.06
C ASP A 52 -2.48 13.66 1.30
N TYR A 53 -3.48 12.95 1.79
CA TYR A 53 -4.10 13.23 3.07
C TYR A 53 -3.10 13.14 4.22
N ILE A 54 -2.33 12.04 4.27
CA ILE A 54 -1.34 11.81 5.33
C ILE A 54 -0.21 12.83 5.22
N ALA A 55 0.32 13.07 4.01
CA ALA A 55 1.39 14.02 3.78
C ALA A 55 1.02 15.45 4.18
N ARG A 56 -0.23 15.87 3.95
CA ARG A 56 -0.75 17.18 4.41
C ARG A 56 -0.90 17.25 5.92
N LEU A 57 -1.22 16.13 6.57
CA LEU A 57 -1.46 16.08 8.00
C LEU A 57 -0.16 16.09 8.81
N VAL A 58 0.84 15.30 8.40
CA VAL A 58 2.05 15.04 9.20
C VAL A 58 3.36 15.32 8.45
N GLY A 59 3.29 15.76 7.20
CA GLY A 59 4.45 16.01 6.35
C GLY A 59 4.92 14.77 5.58
N VAL A 60 5.56 15.02 4.44
CA VAL A 60 6.08 13.98 3.52
C VAL A 60 7.09 13.06 4.21
N ASP A 61 7.90 13.59 5.13
CA ASP A 61 8.95 12.85 5.85
C ASP A 61 8.42 11.72 6.75
N SER A 62 7.10 11.71 7.00
CA SER A 62 6.43 10.70 7.82
C SER A 62 5.66 9.65 7.00
N VAL A 63 5.76 9.69 5.68
CA VAL A 63 5.03 8.77 4.79
C VAL A 63 5.97 7.71 4.24
N ALA A 64 5.57 6.43 4.36
CA ALA A 64 6.23 5.30 3.72
C ALA A 64 5.20 4.30 3.20
N ILE A 65 5.55 3.53 2.18
CA ILE A 65 4.65 2.61 1.50
C ILE A 65 5.08 1.17 1.74
N SER A 66 4.10 0.31 2.02
CA SER A 66 4.26 -1.15 2.10
C SER A 66 3.07 -1.83 1.44
N SER A 67 3.29 -2.94 0.75
CA SER A 67 2.26 -3.63 -0.05
C SER A 67 1.73 -4.92 0.56
N ASP A 68 2.54 -5.63 1.36
CA ASP A 68 2.25 -6.98 1.86
C ASP A 68 1.88 -8.00 0.76
N TRP A 69 2.47 -7.85 -0.45
CA TRP A 69 2.24 -8.79 -1.54
C TRP A 69 2.56 -10.23 -1.13
N GLY A 70 1.66 -11.15 -1.47
CA GLY A 70 1.76 -12.56 -1.12
C GLY A 70 1.20 -12.90 0.27
N GLY A 71 1.09 -11.96 1.17
CA GLY A 71 0.40 -12.10 2.46
C GLY A 71 -1.09 -11.84 2.36
N TYR A 72 -1.47 -10.94 1.48
CA TYR A 72 -2.85 -10.49 1.33
C TYR A 72 -3.39 -10.70 -0.10
N PRO A 73 -4.66 -11.09 -0.27
CA PRO A 73 -5.21 -11.46 -1.57
C PRO A 73 -5.86 -10.32 -2.34
N VAL A 74 -5.86 -9.11 -1.81
CA VAL A 74 -6.43 -7.93 -2.45
C VAL A 74 -5.30 -6.99 -2.83
N ASN A 75 -5.33 -6.50 -4.06
CA ASN A 75 -4.37 -5.58 -4.60
C ASN A 75 -5.08 -4.28 -5.01
N ILE A 76 -4.31 -3.27 -5.32
CA ILE A 76 -4.78 -2.03 -5.92
C ILE A 76 -4.61 -2.18 -7.43
N LYS A 77 -5.60 -1.73 -8.20
CA LYS A 77 -5.52 -1.77 -9.66
C LYS A 77 -4.37 -0.89 -10.16
N GLY A 78 -3.49 -1.49 -10.94
CA GLY A 78 -2.30 -0.84 -11.50
C GLY A 78 -1.04 -0.99 -10.64
N ILE A 79 -1.11 -1.73 -9.52
CA ILE A 79 0.01 -2.15 -8.68
C ILE A 79 -0.24 -3.57 -8.13
N GLU A 80 -0.60 -4.49 -9.00
CA GLU A 80 -0.94 -5.86 -8.61
C GLU A 80 0.28 -6.71 -8.25
N ASN A 81 1.49 -6.25 -8.59
CA ASN A 81 2.75 -6.94 -8.29
C ASN A 81 3.93 -5.96 -8.13
N ALA A 82 5.06 -6.47 -7.65
CA ALA A 82 6.26 -5.67 -7.39
C ALA A 82 6.82 -4.94 -8.62
N GLY A 83 6.65 -5.51 -9.82
CA GLY A 83 7.10 -4.88 -11.07
C GLY A 83 6.35 -3.59 -11.41
N GLU A 84 5.16 -3.40 -10.84
CA GLU A 84 4.30 -2.23 -11.06
C GLU A 84 4.45 -1.15 -9.98
N TYR A 85 5.34 -1.38 -9.00
CA TYR A 85 5.55 -0.43 -7.89
C TYR A 85 5.94 0.97 -8.36
N GLN A 86 6.66 1.06 -9.47
CA GLN A 86 7.01 2.34 -10.12
C GLN A 86 5.80 3.18 -10.53
N ASN A 87 4.61 2.56 -10.70
CA ASN A 87 3.40 3.29 -11.05
C ASN A 87 2.97 4.25 -9.94
N ILE A 88 3.30 3.95 -8.67
CA ILE A 88 3.07 4.83 -7.54
C ILE A 88 3.92 6.10 -7.69
N ALA A 89 5.22 5.94 -7.98
CA ALA A 89 6.11 7.08 -8.19
C ALA A 89 5.63 7.98 -9.32
N GLN A 90 5.23 7.39 -10.45
CA GLN A 90 4.68 8.15 -11.59
C GLN A 90 3.38 8.87 -11.23
N ALA A 91 2.51 8.24 -10.43
CA ALA A 91 1.26 8.85 -10.01
C ALA A 91 1.49 10.01 -9.04
N LEU A 92 2.47 9.91 -8.14
CA LEU A 92 2.87 10.99 -7.24
C LEU A 92 3.45 12.18 -8.01
N LEU A 93 4.35 11.94 -8.99
CA LEU A 93 4.87 12.99 -9.86
C LEU A 93 3.74 13.70 -10.62
N LYS A 94 2.79 12.95 -11.17
CA LYS A 94 1.60 13.53 -11.84
C LYS A 94 0.72 14.34 -10.90
N ARG A 95 0.69 14.00 -9.61
CA ARG A 95 -0.04 14.72 -8.56
C ARG A 95 0.66 16.03 -8.17
N GLY A 96 1.95 16.21 -8.54
CA GLY A 96 2.73 17.42 -8.28
C GLY A 96 3.75 17.31 -7.15
N TYR A 97 4.02 16.10 -6.66
CA TYR A 97 5.14 15.88 -5.73
C TYR A 97 6.46 16.11 -6.44
N SER A 98 7.44 16.68 -5.74
CA SER A 98 8.81 16.81 -6.24
C SER A 98 9.50 15.43 -6.31
N ASP A 99 10.54 15.31 -7.14
CA ASP A 99 11.35 14.08 -7.21
C ASP A 99 11.89 13.68 -5.83
N GLY A 100 12.32 14.66 -5.02
CA GLY A 100 12.79 14.45 -3.66
C GLY A 100 11.70 13.89 -2.73
N ASP A 101 10.46 14.42 -2.82
CA ASP A 101 9.35 13.91 -2.02
C ASP A 101 8.96 12.49 -2.43
N VAL A 102 8.97 12.23 -3.74
CA VAL A 102 8.70 10.88 -4.25
C VAL A 102 9.74 9.88 -3.75
N THR A 103 11.04 10.23 -3.81
CA THR A 103 12.12 9.37 -3.31
C THR A 103 11.97 9.08 -1.81
N LYS A 104 11.62 10.07 -1.02
CA LYS A 104 11.34 9.92 0.43
C LYS A 104 10.19 8.94 0.66
N ILE A 105 9.03 9.15 0.01
CA ILE A 105 7.84 8.31 0.14
C ILE A 105 8.12 6.87 -0.31
N MET A 106 8.86 6.71 -1.41
CA MET A 106 9.14 5.40 -2.01
C MET A 106 10.15 4.55 -1.22
N GLY A 107 10.95 5.15 -0.32
CA GLY A 107 11.89 4.35 0.44
C GLY A 107 12.81 5.09 1.40
N GLU A 108 13.24 6.31 1.11
CA GLU A 108 14.23 7.02 1.95
C GLU A 108 13.73 7.26 3.38
N ASN A 109 12.45 7.55 3.58
CA ASN A 109 11.90 7.72 4.92
C ASN A 109 12.04 6.44 5.75
N LEU A 110 11.78 5.27 5.16
CA LEU A 110 11.93 3.99 5.83
C LEU A 110 13.40 3.70 6.15
N LEU A 111 14.31 3.94 5.18
CA LEU A 111 15.75 3.77 5.37
C LEU A 111 16.28 4.68 6.48
N ARG A 112 15.86 5.93 6.51
CA ARG A 112 16.24 6.88 7.57
C ARG A 112 15.85 6.38 8.97
N VAL A 113 14.62 5.88 9.12
CA VAL A 113 14.14 5.33 10.40
C VAL A 113 14.93 4.08 10.78
N PHE A 114 15.20 3.21 9.82
CA PHE A 114 15.98 2.00 10.02
C PHE A 114 17.42 2.34 10.51
N ASP A 115 18.08 3.27 9.84
CA ASP A 115 19.44 3.69 10.22
C ASP A 115 19.47 4.31 11.62
N GLU A 116 18.48 5.10 11.98
CA GLU A 116 18.35 5.69 13.31
C GLU A 116 18.20 4.63 14.39
N VAL A 117 17.33 3.65 14.18
CA VAL A 117 17.12 2.53 15.11
C VAL A 117 18.41 1.72 15.30
N VAL A 118 19.10 1.36 14.21
CA VAL A 118 20.35 0.59 14.25
C VAL A 118 21.45 1.37 14.99
N ARG A 119 21.56 2.68 14.76
CA ARG A 119 22.53 3.53 15.45
C ARG A 119 22.25 3.61 16.94
N THR A 120 20.99 3.77 17.33
CA THR A 120 20.58 3.83 18.73
C THR A 120 20.80 2.51 19.47
N ALA A 121 20.58 1.38 18.81
CA ALA A 121 20.76 0.05 19.40
C ALA A 121 22.25 -0.33 19.65
N ARG A 122 23.20 0.39 19.02
CA ARG A 122 24.64 0.16 19.20
C ARG A 122 25.29 0.97 20.32
N ASN A 123 24.54 1.90 20.92
CA ASN A 123 24.96 2.70 22.07
C ASN A 123 24.43 2.11 23.37
#